data_970ceaf521804d1717bfcfcb5c8e26c5
#
_entry.id   970ceaf521804d1717bfcfcb5c8e26c5
#
_cell.length_a   1.000
_cell.length_b   1.000
_cell.length_c   1.000
_cell.angle_alpha   90.00
_cell.angle_beta   90.00
_cell.angle_gamma   90.00
#
_symmetry.space_group_name_H-M   'P 1'
#
loop_
_entity.id
_entity.type
_entity.pdbx_description
1 polymer ?
#
loop_
_entity_poly.entity_id
_entity_poly.type
_entity_poly.pdbx_seq_one_letter_code
_entity_poly.pdbx_strand_id
1 'polypeptide(L)'
;MDRLSTLLAQFGMHATTFYAGPFSGELAYDAQERSGKLHLVNTGKARLHIARQEIVISQPSLLFIPRPCKHQLSASATDNTQLVSAAVSFDGGLDNPLTTALPDYMLLPVSELPILSDSVLWLFSEAAEQNCGKNAVLNRLFELVMIQLLRHVMANSSMSSGMMAGLADLRLARAVTLMHDQPAKPWSVGELASAASMSRASFAAQFHKVVGKTPADYLLSWRVSLTQK
;
A
#
# COMPACT_ATOMS: atom_id res chain seq x y z
N MET A 1 5.22 19.46 -1.83
CA MET A 1 5.59 18.60 -2.97
C MET A 1 4.77 17.33 -2.86
N ASP A 2 4.02 16.99 -3.87
CA ASP A 2 3.19 15.81 -3.89
C ASP A 2 4.02 14.61 -4.40
N ARG A 3 4.45 13.77 -3.45
CA ARG A 3 5.35 12.63 -3.69
C ARG A 3 4.64 11.36 -4.15
N LEU A 4 3.34 11.28 -3.89
CA LEU A 4 2.55 10.08 -4.16
C LEU A 4 1.79 10.17 -5.49
N SER A 5 1.35 11.36 -5.88
CA SER A 5 0.55 11.54 -7.12
C SER A 5 1.28 11.09 -8.37
N THR A 6 2.60 11.36 -8.49
CA THR A 6 3.40 10.87 -9.62
C THR A 6 3.43 9.35 -9.68
N LEU A 7 3.60 8.67 -8.52
CA LEU A 7 3.59 7.21 -8.44
C LEU A 7 2.24 6.64 -8.87
N LEU A 8 1.15 7.20 -8.34
CA LEU A 8 -0.21 6.73 -8.63
C LEU A 8 -0.63 7.03 -10.07
N ALA A 9 -0.14 8.13 -10.66
CA ALA A 9 -0.37 8.43 -12.07
C ALA A 9 0.41 7.49 -13.00
N GLN A 10 1.59 7.05 -12.58
CA GLN A 10 2.41 6.12 -13.36
C GLN A 10 1.99 4.67 -13.16
N PHE A 11 1.61 4.28 -11.96
CA PHE A 11 1.18 2.92 -11.65
C PHE A 11 -0.26 3.00 -11.14
N GLY A 12 -1.20 2.98 -12.07
CA GLY A 12 -2.62 2.98 -11.75
C GLY A 12 -2.94 1.93 -10.67
N MET A 13 -3.79 2.30 -9.73
CA MET A 13 -4.21 1.42 -8.66
C MET A 13 -5.69 1.13 -8.83
N HIS A 14 -6.05 -0.14 -8.73
CA HIS A 14 -7.41 -0.61 -8.89
C HIS A 14 -7.81 -1.47 -7.70
N ALA A 15 -9.00 -1.22 -7.19
CA ALA A 15 -9.63 -2.04 -6.18
C ALA A 15 -10.91 -2.67 -6.73
N THR A 16 -11.11 -3.96 -6.46
CA THR A 16 -12.32 -4.69 -6.83
C THR A 16 -12.88 -5.37 -5.59
N THR A 17 -14.01 -4.89 -5.11
CA THR A 17 -14.71 -5.45 -3.95
C THR A 17 -15.25 -6.83 -4.30
N PHE A 18 -14.95 -7.83 -3.48
CA PHE A 18 -15.45 -9.19 -3.64
C PHE A 18 -16.27 -9.69 -2.44
N TYR A 19 -16.20 -8.99 -1.30
CA TYR A 19 -17.00 -9.29 -0.12
C TYR A 19 -17.43 -8.01 0.59
N ALA A 20 -18.68 -7.93 1.03
CA ALA A 20 -19.18 -6.79 1.78
C ALA A 20 -20.42 -7.19 2.61
N GLY A 21 -20.30 -7.26 3.93
CA GLY A 21 -21.40 -7.56 4.84
C GLY A 21 -21.03 -8.40 6.06
N PRO A 22 -22.03 -9.04 6.69
CA PRO A 22 -21.81 -9.96 7.80
C PRO A 22 -20.95 -11.15 7.36
N PHE A 23 -19.95 -11.50 8.17
CA PHE A 23 -18.99 -12.55 7.84
C PHE A 23 -18.98 -13.66 8.89
N SER A 24 -19.16 -14.89 8.42
CA SER A 24 -18.92 -16.12 9.17
C SER A 24 -18.42 -17.19 8.21
N GLY A 25 -17.59 -18.09 8.71
CA GLY A 25 -16.93 -19.11 7.90
C GLY A 25 -15.48 -18.72 7.59
N GLU A 26 -15.03 -19.01 6.39
CA GLU A 26 -13.61 -18.97 6.01
C GLU A 26 -13.41 -18.39 4.63
N LEU A 27 -12.43 -17.49 4.49
CA LEU A 27 -11.89 -17.00 3.24
C LEU A 27 -10.42 -17.39 3.18
N ALA A 28 -10.08 -18.29 2.27
CA ALA A 28 -8.72 -18.79 2.07
C ALA A 28 -8.17 -18.30 0.72
N TYR A 29 -6.92 -17.87 0.72
CA TYR A 29 -6.22 -17.32 -0.43
C TYR A 29 -4.90 -18.04 -0.66
N ASP A 30 -4.52 -18.18 -1.92
CA ASP A 30 -3.28 -18.83 -2.32
C ASP A 30 -2.24 -17.81 -2.83
N ALA A 31 -0.97 -18.20 -2.80
CA ALA A 31 0.14 -17.43 -3.36
C ALA A 31 0.13 -17.35 -4.89
N GLN A 32 -0.72 -18.13 -5.57
CA GLN A 32 -0.87 -18.13 -7.03
C GLN A 32 -1.84 -17.04 -7.55
N GLU A 33 -2.47 -16.29 -6.67
CA GLU A 33 -3.33 -15.18 -7.07
C GLU A 33 -2.52 -14.04 -7.72
N ARG A 34 -3.21 -13.13 -8.42
CA ARG A 34 -2.55 -12.04 -9.16
C ARG A 34 -2.73 -10.66 -8.53
N SER A 35 -3.38 -10.60 -7.37
CA SER A 35 -3.68 -9.34 -6.68
C SER A 35 -3.41 -9.43 -5.20
N GLY A 36 -3.05 -8.31 -4.60
CA GLY A 36 -3.07 -8.15 -3.16
C GLY A 36 -4.49 -8.19 -2.60
N LYS A 37 -4.62 -8.22 -1.28
CA LYS A 37 -5.90 -8.23 -0.58
C LYS A 37 -5.95 -7.12 0.46
N LEU A 38 -7.07 -6.43 0.51
CA LEU A 38 -7.38 -5.45 1.54
C LEU A 38 -8.67 -5.87 2.24
N HIS A 39 -8.56 -6.12 3.53
CA HIS A 39 -9.67 -6.50 4.38
C HIS A 39 -9.89 -5.44 5.47
N LEU A 40 -11.12 -5.04 5.66
CA LEU A 40 -11.53 -4.15 6.74
C LEU A 40 -12.52 -4.92 7.63
N VAL A 41 -12.13 -5.15 8.87
CA VAL A 41 -12.99 -5.67 9.93
C VAL A 41 -13.47 -4.49 10.76
N ASN A 42 -14.79 -4.29 10.86
CA ASN A 42 -15.37 -3.16 11.61
C ASN A 42 -15.84 -3.58 13.02
N THR A 43 -16.52 -4.70 13.11
CA THR A 43 -17.05 -5.23 14.37
C THR A 43 -16.82 -6.71 14.46
N GLY A 44 -17.00 -7.26 15.66
CA GLY A 44 -16.88 -8.70 15.91
C GLY A 44 -15.44 -9.15 16.06
N LYS A 45 -15.20 -10.43 15.80
CA LYS A 45 -13.88 -11.07 15.90
C LYS A 45 -13.58 -11.85 14.63
N ALA A 46 -12.35 -11.74 14.15
CA ALA A 46 -11.84 -12.56 13.08
C ALA A 46 -10.49 -13.18 13.47
N ARG A 47 -10.15 -14.31 12.87
CA ARG A 47 -8.84 -14.95 13.03
C ARG A 47 -8.13 -14.93 11.70
N LEU A 48 -6.92 -14.39 11.71
CA LEU A 48 -6.02 -14.36 10.56
C LEU A 48 -4.95 -15.43 10.75
N HIS A 49 -4.88 -16.38 9.81
CA HIS A 49 -3.76 -17.32 9.70
C HIS A 49 -2.84 -16.87 8.56
N ILE A 50 -1.64 -16.41 8.89
CA ILE A 50 -0.65 -15.94 7.92
C ILE A 50 0.78 -16.25 8.44
N ALA A 51 1.69 -16.62 7.55
CA ALA A 51 3.10 -16.87 7.89
C ALA A 51 3.29 -17.84 9.09
N ARG A 52 2.42 -18.87 9.20
CA ARG A 52 2.36 -19.86 10.30
C ARG A 52 2.00 -19.27 11.65
N GLN A 53 1.41 -18.11 11.68
CA GLN A 53 0.91 -17.46 12.89
C GLN A 53 -0.60 -17.35 12.83
N GLU A 54 -1.24 -17.42 14.00
CA GLU A 54 -2.63 -17.06 14.19
C GLU A 54 -2.72 -15.73 14.93
N ILE A 55 -3.43 -14.77 14.36
CA ILE A 55 -3.64 -13.45 14.94
C ILE A 55 -5.14 -13.23 15.11
N VAL A 56 -5.57 -12.90 16.33
CA VAL A 56 -6.96 -12.57 16.61
C VAL A 56 -7.18 -11.08 16.42
N ILE A 57 -8.11 -10.74 15.51
CA ILE A 57 -8.57 -9.39 15.26
C ILE A 57 -9.85 -9.19 16.06
N SER A 58 -9.80 -8.37 17.11
CA SER A 58 -10.92 -8.14 18.05
C SER A 58 -11.33 -6.68 18.16
N GLN A 59 -10.81 -5.84 17.29
CA GLN A 59 -11.15 -4.41 17.19
C GLN A 59 -11.16 -3.99 15.71
N PRO A 60 -11.80 -2.86 15.36
CA PRO A 60 -11.79 -2.37 14.01
C PRO A 60 -10.37 -2.28 13.45
N SER A 61 -10.11 -3.02 12.39
CA SER A 61 -8.75 -3.18 11.85
C SER A 61 -8.74 -3.25 10.33
N LEU A 62 -7.65 -2.73 9.76
CA LEU A 62 -7.29 -2.85 8.37
C LEU A 62 -6.18 -3.90 8.25
N LEU A 63 -6.41 -4.90 7.42
CA LEU A 63 -5.39 -5.86 6.99
C LEU A 63 -5.12 -5.65 5.51
N PHE A 64 -3.89 -5.28 5.17
CA PHE A 64 -3.44 -5.19 3.78
C PHE A 64 -2.31 -6.16 3.50
N ILE A 65 -2.46 -6.94 2.45
CA ILE A 65 -1.50 -7.91 1.93
C ILE A 65 -1.18 -7.48 0.50
N PRO A 66 -0.06 -6.75 0.27
CA PRO A 66 0.24 -6.13 -1.03
C PRO A 66 0.51 -7.14 -2.14
N ARG A 67 1.06 -8.29 -1.80
CA ARG A 67 1.43 -9.37 -2.74
C ARG A 67 0.70 -10.64 -2.39
N PRO A 68 0.35 -11.49 -3.37
CA PRO A 68 -0.25 -12.78 -3.10
C PRO A 68 0.60 -13.60 -2.12
N CYS A 69 -0.01 -14.02 -1.04
CA CYS A 69 0.58 -14.97 -0.11
C CYS A 69 -0.51 -15.86 0.46
N LYS A 70 -0.14 -17.07 0.86
CA LYS A 70 -1.09 -17.98 1.50
C LYS A 70 -1.52 -17.43 2.86
N HIS A 71 -2.80 -17.14 2.97
CA HIS A 71 -3.43 -16.68 4.21
C HIS A 71 -4.90 -17.06 4.26
N GLN A 72 -5.46 -17.01 5.46
CA GLN A 72 -6.85 -17.38 5.72
C GLN A 72 -7.43 -16.42 6.75
N LEU A 73 -8.64 -15.94 6.47
CA LEU A 73 -9.42 -15.14 7.39
C LEU A 73 -10.67 -15.95 7.77
N SER A 74 -10.94 -16.12 9.05
CA SER A 74 -12.10 -16.89 9.55
C SER A 74 -12.81 -16.18 10.68
N ALA A 75 -14.12 -16.40 10.80
CA ALA A 75 -14.94 -15.92 11.90
C ALA A 75 -16.04 -16.91 12.22
N SER A 76 -16.42 -17.01 13.50
CA SER A 76 -17.57 -17.79 13.95
C SER A 76 -18.87 -17.01 13.72
N ALA A 77 -19.98 -17.71 13.53
CA ALA A 77 -21.30 -17.08 13.43
C ALA A 77 -21.67 -16.27 14.69
N THR A 78 -21.11 -16.64 15.85
CA THR A 78 -21.33 -15.94 17.13
C THR A 78 -20.46 -14.69 17.29
N ASP A 79 -19.46 -14.49 16.43
CA ASP A 79 -18.54 -13.36 16.53
C ASP A 79 -19.15 -12.04 16.01
N ASN A 80 -20.28 -12.11 15.28
CA ASN A 80 -20.97 -10.94 14.68
C ASN A 80 -20.03 -10.04 13.87
N THR A 81 -19.16 -10.65 13.08
CA THR A 81 -18.12 -9.95 12.33
C THR A 81 -18.72 -9.23 11.12
N GLN A 82 -18.37 -7.96 10.96
CA GLN A 82 -18.62 -7.18 9.74
C GLN A 82 -17.33 -7.02 8.97
N LEU A 83 -17.34 -7.49 7.73
CA LEU A 83 -16.17 -7.54 6.86
C LEU A 83 -16.46 -6.88 5.51
N VAL A 84 -15.54 -6.07 5.04
CA VAL A 84 -15.50 -5.64 3.64
C VAL A 84 -14.12 -5.94 3.08
N SER A 85 -14.06 -6.52 1.89
CA SER A 85 -12.80 -7.01 1.31
C SER A 85 -12.70 -6.70 -0.18
N ALA A 86 -11.51 -6.27 -0.61
CA ALA A 86 -11.21 -6.00 -2.00
C ALA A 86 -9.90 -6.65 -2.43
N ALA A 87 -9.86 -7.07 -3.69
CA ALA A 87 -8.62 -7.33 -4.40
C ALA A 87 -8.01 -5.99 -4.83
N VAL A 88 -6.71 -5.82 -4.59
CA VAL A 88 -5.96 -4.61 -4.96
C VAL A 88 -4.89 -4.99 -5.97
N SER A 89 -4.87 -4.30 -7.09
CA SER A 89 -3.86 -4.46 -8.13
C SER A 89 -3.28 -3.12 -8.54
N PHE A 90 -2.08 -3.16 -9.07
CA PHE A 90 -1.39 -2.00 -9.64
C PHE A 90 -0.99 -2.32 -11.08
N ASP A 91 -0.96 -1.30 -11.94
CA ASP A 91 -0.41 -1.45 -13.28
C ASP A 91 1.06 -1.89 -13.19
N GLY A 92 1.47 -2.78 -14.10
CA GLY A 92 2.77 -3.45 -14.01
C GLY A 92 2.78 -4.71 -13.13
N GLY A 93 1.64 -5.09 -12.54
CA GLY A 93 1.47 -6.37 -11.86
C GLY A 93 2.23 -6.50 -10.53
N LEU A 94 2.70 -7.71 -10.24
CA LEU A 94 3.32 -8.05 -8.95
C LEU A 94 4.72 -7.45 -8.76
N ASP A 95 5.43 -7.15 -9.86
CA ASP A 95 6.76 -6.52 -9.84
C ASP A 95 6.70 -5.00 -9.72
N ASN A 96 5.50 -4.46 -9.52
CA ASN A 96 5.28 -3.04 -9.32
C ASN A 96 6.12 -2.51 -8.14
N PRO A 97 6.85 -1.38 -8.32
CA PRO A 97 7.69 -0.81 -7.26
C PRO A 97 6.92 -0.47 -5.96
N LEU A 98 5.62 -0.13 -6.04
CA LEU A 98 4.81 0.11 -4.85
C LEU A 98 4.59 -1.17 -4.05
N THR A 99 4.20 -2.26 -4.72
CA THR A 99 3.95 -3.54 -4.03
C THR A 99 5.22 -4.13 -3.43
N THR A 100 6.35 -4.05 -4.15
CA THR A 100 7.64 -4.58 -3.69
C THR A 100 8.26 -3.75 -2.56
N ALA A 101 7.90 -2.47 -2.45
CA ALA A 101 8.37 -1.59 -1.38
C ALA A 101 7.60 -1.74 -0.07
N LEU A 102 6.48 -2.45 -0.05
CA LEU A 102 5.66 -2.65 1.14
C LEU A 102 6.01 -3.97 1.85
N PRO A 103 5.77 -4.09 3.17
CA PRO A 103 5.97 -5.34 3.91
C PRO A 103 5.04 -6.45 3.39
N ASP A 104 5.29 -7.69 3.79
CA ASP A 104 4.48 -8.85 3.33
C ASP A 104 3.02 -8.72 3.72
N TYR A 105 2.74 -8.17 4.87
CA TYR A 105 1.40 -7.74 5.28
C TYR A 105 1.47 -6.60 6.30
N MET A 106 0.37 -5.86 6.42
CA MET A 106 0.16 -4.83 7.44
C MET A 106 -1.20 -5.08 8.10
N LEU A 107 -1.18 -5.23 9.42
CA LEU A 107 -2.40 -5.30 10.24
C LEU A 107 -2.39 -4.11 11.19
N LEU A 108 -3.30 -3.18 10.99
CA LEU A 108 -3.32 -1.90 11.70
C LEU A 108 -4.71 -1.68 12.29
N PRO A 109 -4.83 -1.39 13.60
CA PRO A 109 -6.07 -0.92 14.18
C PRO A 109 -6.52 0.39 13.52
N VAL A 110 -7.81 0.53 13.23
CA VAL A 110 -8.35 1.77 12.61
C VAL A 110 -8.15 2.97 13.56
N SER A 111 -8.08 2.74 14.87
CA SER A 111 -7.78 3.76 15.87
C SER A 111 -6.39 4.39 15.71
N GLU A 112 -5.44 3.67 15.11
CA GLU A 112 -4.10 4.19 14.78
C GLU A 112 -4.06 4.91 13.43
N LEU A 113 -5.17 4.94 12.71
CA LEU A 113 -5.32 5.49 11.37
C LEU A 113 -6.40 6.58 11.32
N PRO A 114 -6.26 7.69 12.10
CA PRO A 114 -7.33 8.70 12.20
C PRO A 114 -7.71 9.30 10.84
N ILE A 115 -6.77 9.38 9.90
CA ILE A 115 -7.03 9.87 8.55
C ILE A 115 -7.97 8.95 7.74
N LEU A 116 -8.11 7.67 8.13
CA LEU A 116 -8.97 6.70 7.44
C LEU A 116 -10.37 6.60 8.05
N SER A 117 -10.60 7.13 9.25
CA SER A 117 -11.83 6.92 10.01
C SER A 117 -13.08 7.20 9.20
N ASP A 118 -13.17 8.36 8.56
CA ASP A 118 -14.35 8.76 7.78
C ASP A 118 -14.55 7.88 6.53
N SER A 119 -13.46 7.54 5.85
CA SER A 119 -13.50 6.68 4.66
C SER A 119 -13.94 5.25 5.00
N VAL A 120 -13.49 4.73 6.14
CA VAL A 120 -13.90 3.41 6.64
C VAL A 120 -15.37 3.42 7.06
N LEU A 121 -15.83 4.46 7.77
CA LEU A 121 -17.26 4.61 8.13
C LEU A 121 -18.14 4.65 6.88
N TRP A 122 -17.76 5.45 5.90
CA TRP A 122 -18.52 5.55 4.64
C TRP A 122 -18.54 4.21 3.91
N LEU A 123 -17.41 3.50 3.85
CA LEU A 123 -17.31 2.19 3.21
C LEU A 123 -18.25 1.16 3.84
N PHE A 124 -18.35 1.11 5.17
CA PHE A 124 -19.28 0.20 5.85
C PHE A 124 -20.74 0.66 5.73
N SER A 125 -21.01 1.96 5.72
CA SER A 125 -22.34 2.50 5.44
C SER A 125 -22.81 2.09 4.04
N GLU A 126 -21.98 2.30 3.01
CA GLU A 126 -22.30 1.88 1.64
C GLU A 126 -22.47 0.35 1.53
N ALA A 127 -21.64 -0.40 2.26
CA ALA A 127 -21.72 -1.87 2.28
C ALA A 127 -23.04 -2.39 2.86
N ALA A 128 -23.67 -1.66 3.79
CA ALA A 128 -24.95 -2.02 4.42
C ALA A 128 -26.16 -1.75 3.52
N GLU A 129 -26.04 -0.80 2.59
CA GLU A 129 -27.15 -0.36 1.73
C GLU A 129 -27.25 -1.18 0.44
N GLN A 130 -28.41 -1.10 -0.23
CA GLN A 130 -28.67 -1.76 -1.54
C GLN A 130 -28.75 -0.70 -2.66
N ASN A 131 -27.84 0.26 -2.64
CA ASN A 131 -27.83 1.38 -3.58
C ASN A 131 -27.42 0.94 -5.00
N CYS A 132 -28.00 1.62 -6.01
CA CYS A 132 -27.53 1.48 -7.38
C CYS A 132 -26.09 1.99 -7.47
N GLY A 133 -25.21 1.20 -8.11
CA GLY A 133 -23.79 1.55 -8.21
C GLY A 133 -22.93 1.23 -6.97
N LYS A 134 -23.48 0.55 -5.95
CA LYS A 134 -22.79 0.16 -4.72
C LYS A 134 -21.37 -0.34 -4.94
N ASN A 135 -21.19 -1.32 -5.83
CA ASN A 135 -19.86 -1.89 -6.08
C ASN A 135 -18.89 -0.87 -6.68
N ALA A 136 -19.37 0.04 -7.52
CA ALA A 136 -18.54 1.11 -8.06
C ALA A 136 -18.08 2.09 -6.97
N VAL A 137 -18.99 2.44 -6.05
CA VAL A 137 -18.69 3.31 -4.89
C VAL A 137 -17.70 2.60 -3.97
N LEU A 138 -17.94 1.33 -3.59
CA LEU A 138 -17.05 0.55 -2.74
C LEU A 138 -15.64 0.46 -3.33
N ASN A 139 -15.51 0.19 -4.63
CA ASN A 139 -14.19 0.13 -5.28
C ASN A 139 -13.43 1.46 -5.16
N ARG A 140 -14.09 2.60 -5.38
CA ARG A 140 -13.49 3.93 -5.23
C ARG A 140 -13.12 4.27 -3.78
N LEU A 141 -13.95 3.84 -2.84
CA LEU A 141 -13.65 4.00 -1.42
C LEU A 141 -12.43 3.15 -1.01
N PHE A 142 -12.29 1.94 -1.52
CA PHE A 142 -11.08 1.14 -1.31
C PHE A 142 -9.83 1.79 -1.92
N GLU A 143 -9.93 2.37 -3.11
CA GLU A 143 -8.82 3.13 -3.72
C GLU A 143 -8.46 4.34 -2.84
N LEU A 144 -9.44 5.07 -2.32
CA LEU A 144 -9.20 6.18 -1.38
C LEU A 144 -8.52 5.70 -0.08
N VAL A 145 -9.00 4.62 0.53
CA VAL A 145 -8.41 4.01 1.73
C VAL A 145 -6.96 3.63 1.47
N MET A 146 -6.66 3.06 0.30
CA MET A 146 -5.29 2.72 -0.09
C MET A 146 -4.37 3.94 -0.21
N ILE A 147 -4.85 5.04 -0.81
CA ILE A 147 -4.08 6.30 -0.89
C ILE A 147 -3.77 6.81 0.51
N GLN A 148 -4.75 6.80 1.40
CA GLN A 148 -4.59 7.24 2.79
C GLN A 148 -3.63 6.33 3.56
N LEU A 149 -3.70 5.01 3.35
CA LEU A 149 -2.76 4.05 3.93
C LEU A 149 -1.33 4.30 3.48
N LEU A 150 -1.10 4.52 2.18
CA LEU A 150 0.23 4.86 1.64
C LEU A 150 0.77 6.17 2.24
N ARG A 151 -0.08 7.18 2.42
CA ARG A 151 0.28 8.42 3.14
C ARG A 151 0.69 8.14 4.58
N HIS A 152 -0.07 7.31 5.28
CA HIS A 152 0.24 6.92 6.66
C HIS A 152 1.60 6.20 6.75
N VAL A 153 1.84 5.23 5.86
CA VAL A 153 3.13 4.50 5.78
C VAL A 153 4.29 5.46 5.53
N MET A 154 4.12 6.43 4.61
CA MET A 154 5.15 7.43 4.33
C MET A 154 5.39 8.40 5.52
N ALA A 155 4.33 8.74 6.26
CA ALA A 155 4.45 9.68 7.39
C ALA A 155 5.15 9.05 8.60
N ASN A 156 4.92 7.77 8.85
CA ASN A 156 5.39 7.10 10.07
C ASN A 156 6.77 6.46 9.95
N SER A 157 7.46 6.63 8.79
CA SER A 157 8.83 6.13 8.57
C SER A 157 9.04 4.65 8.98
N SER A 158 7.97 3.85 8.94
CA SER A 158 7.98 2.44 9.37
C SER A 158 8.77 1.54 8.42
N MET A 159 9.22 2.09 7.29
CA MET A 159 9.97 1.36 6.27
C MET A 159 11.47 1.44 6.57
N SER A 160 12.10 0.28 6.74
CA SER A 160 13.53 0.18 7.04
C SER A 160 14.42 0.64 5.89
N SER A 161 14.00 0.44 4.65
CA SER A 161 14.73 0.86 3.44
C SER A 161 13.83 0.78 2.20
N GLY A 162 14.33 1.29 1.07
CA GLY A 162 13.67 1.16 -0.23
C GLY A 162 13.06 2.45 -0.74
N MET A 163 12.27 2.34 -1.80
CA MET A 163 11.64 3.48 -2.48
C MET A 163 10.78 4.32 -1.53
N MET A 164 9.92 3.67 -0.75
CA MET A 164 9.01 4.37 0.19
C MET A 164 9.80 5.09 1.28
N ALA A 165 10.89 4.48 1.80
CA ALA A 165 11.79 5.13 2.76
C ALA A 165 12.46 6.37 2.14
N GLY A 166 12.91 6.27 0.88
CA GLY A 166 13.47 7.40 0.13
C GLY A 166 12.49 8.55 -0.09
N LEU A 167 11.21 8.24 -0.33
CA LEU A 167 10.14 9.23 -0.45
C LEU A 167 9.70 9.80 0.90
N ALA A 168 9.85 9.06 1.99
CA ALA A 168 9.57 9.52 3.35
C ALA A 168 10.69 10.43 3.90
N ASP A 169 11.95 10.18 3.52
CA ASP A 169 13.09 11.00 3.94
C ASP A 169 12.98 12.43 3.37
N LEU A 170 12.91 13.43 4.24
CA LEU A 170 12.68 14.83 3.87
C LEU A 170 13.76 15.41 2.93
N ARG A 171 14.99 14.87 2.97
CA ARG A 171 16.11 15.32 2.13
C ARG A 171 16.09 14.62 0.78
N LEU A 172 15.93 13.30 0.79
CA LEU A 172 15.98 12.47 -0.42
C LEU A 172 14.72 12.58 -1.29
N ALA A 173 13.58 12.85 -0.66
CA ALA A 173 12.28 12.86 -1.35
C ALA A 173 12.26 13.70 -2.62
N ARG A 174 12.93 14.89 -2.59
CA ARG A 174 12.98 15.76 -3.75
C ARG A 174 13.78 15.15 -4.91
N ALA A 175 14.92 14.53 -4.62
CA ALA A 175 15.74 13.86 -5.63
C ALA A 175 15.02 12.63 -6.19
N VAL A 176 14.39 11.82 -5.33
CA VAL A 176 13.61 10.65 -5.75
C VAL A 176 12.45 11.08 -6.65
N THR A 177 11.69 12.09 -6.26
CA THR A 177 10.57 12.59 -7.08
C THR A 177 11.04 13.11 -8.44
N LEU A 178 12.14 13.83 -8.49
CA LEU A 178 12.72 14.30 -9.77
C LEU A 178 13.11 13.14 -10.70
N MET A 179 13.67 12.06 -10.15
CA MET A 179 13.96 10.86 -10.93
C MET A 179 12.68 10.18 -11.45
N HIS A 180 11.60 10.20 -10.67
CA HIS A 180 10.30 9.66 -11.07
C HIS A 180 9.61 10.52 -12.14
N ASP A 181 9.65 11.83 -11.99
CA ASP A 181 9.01 12.77 -12.92
C ASP A 181 9.72 12.84 -14.28
N GLN A 182 11.05 12.67 -14.27
CA GLN A 182 11.89 12.80 -15.47
C GLN A 182 12.83 11.60 -15.62
N PRO A 183 12.29 10.39 -15.81
CA PRO A 183 13.09 9.17 -15.86
C PRO A 183 14.04 9.12 -17.06
N ALA A 184 13.69 9.76 -18.18
CA ALA A 184 14.54 9.78 -19.37
C ALA A 184 15.78 10.70 -19.22
N LYS A 185 15.74 11.66 -18.30
CA LYS A 185 16.86 12.58 -18.08
C LYS A 185 18.09 11.83 -17.52
N PRO A 186 19.30 12.10 -18.06
CA PRO A 186 20.55 11.52 -17.57
C PRO A 186 21.01 12.24 -16.28
N TRP A 187 20.31 12.01 -15.18
CA TRP A 187 20.61 12.63 -13.89
C TRP A 187 22.01 12.31 -13.39
N SER A 188 22.82 13.34 -13.12
CA SER A 188 24.09 13.19 -12.41
C SER A 188 23.86 13.16 -10.88
N VAL A 189 24.76 12.51 -10.16
CA VAL A 189 24.75 12.50 -8.68
C VAL A 189 24.85 13.93 -8.13
N GLY A 190 25.54 14.85 -8.85
CA GLY A 190 25.68 16.25 -8.46
C GLY A 190 24.33 17.00 -8.54
N GLU A 191 23.56 16.84 -9.59
CA GLU A 191 22.24 17.45 -9.74
C GLU A 191 21.26 16.95 -8.69
N LEU A 192 21.24 15.62 -8.44
CA LEU A 192 20.41 15.00 -7.41
C LEU A 192 20.79 15.46 -6.00
N ALA A 193 22.09 15.55 -5.72
CA ALA A 193 22.61 16.06 -4.44
C ALA A 193 22.21 17.53 -4.23
N SER A 194 22.32 18.35 -5.27
CA SER A 194 21.88 19.76 -5.23
C SER A 194 20.37 19.87 -4.96
N ALA A 195 19.56 19.03 -5.61
CA ALA A 195 18.12 18.97 -5.36
C ALA A 195 17.77 18.55 -3.91
N ALA A 196 18.59 17.70 -3.32
CA ALA A 196 18.47 17.27 -1.92
C ALA A 196 19.10 18.28 -0.91
N SER A 197 19.71 19.37 -1.42
CA SER A 197 20.49 20.33 -0.61
C SER A 197 21.61 19.67 0.18
N MET A 198 22.33 18.74 -0.46
CA MET A 198 23.41 17.94 0.13
C MET A 198 24.68 18.01 -0.71
N SER A 199 25.84 17.72 -0.09
CA SER A 199 27.07 17.42 -0.85
C SER A 199 26.93 16.11 -1.61
N ARG A 200 27.71 15.92 -2.69
CA ARG A 200 27.68 14.67 -3.49
C ARG A 200 27.95 13.43 -2.62
N ALA A 201 28.94 13.50 -1.75
CA ALA A 201 29.35 12.39 -0.89
C ALA A 201 28.27 12.06 0.15
N SER A 202 27.72 13.09 0.83
CA SER A 202 26.65 12.92 1.82
C SER A 202 25.38 12.37 1.16
N PHE A 203 25.02 12.87 -0.03
CA PHE A 203 23.85 12.40 -0.77
C PHE A 203 23.99 10.92 -1.16
N ALA A 204 25.12 10.53 -1.78
CA ALA A 204 25.34 9.15 -2.20
C ALA A 204 25.30 8.17 -1.01
N ALA A 205 25.93 8.52 0.10
CA ALA A 205 25.93 7.72 1.32
C ALA A 205 24.53 7.59 1.93
N GLN A 206 23.81 8.73 2.09
CA GLN A 206 22.46 8.74 2.65
C GLN A 206 21.48 8.01 1.73
N PHE A 207 21.57 8.22 0.43
CA PHE A 207 20.70 7.55 -0.55
C PHE A 207 20.90 6.03 -0.47
N HIS A 208 22.14 5.55 -0.49
CA HIS A 208 22.43 4.13 -0.36
C HIS A 208 21.94 3.56 0.97
N LYS A 209 22.13 4.28 2.07
CA LYS A 209 21.66 3.88 3.41
C LYS A 209 20.14 3.74 3.47
N VAL A 210 19.39 4.70 2.92
CA VAL A 210 17.93 4.77 3.03
C VAL A 210 17.25 3.96 1.94
N VAL A 211 17.74 4.05 0.69
CA VAL A 211 17.08 3.37 -0.45
C VAL A 211 17.64 1.97 -0.69
N GLY A 212 18.83 1.66 -0.17
CA GLY A 212 19.47 0.35 -0.34
C GLY A 212 20.18 0.15 -1.70
N LYS A 213 20.14 1.18 -2.57
CA LYS A 213 20.75 1.16 -3.93
C LYS A 213 21.52 2.44 -4.15
N THR A 214 22.45 2.44 -5.13
CA THR A 214 23.01 3.71 -5.60
C THR A 214 21.96 4.51 -6.37
N PRO A 215 22.09 5.85 -6.48
CA PRO A 215 21.17 6.67 -7.29
C PRO A 215 21.06 6.20 -8.74
N ALA A 216 22.17 5.76 -9.34
CA ALA A 216 22.19 5.27 -10.72
C ALA A 216 21.44 3.93 -10.87
N ASP A 217 21.69 2.97 -9.99
CA ASP A 217 21.01 1.66 -9.99
C ASP A 217 19.52 1.81 -9.70
N TYR A 218 19.17 2.75 -8.82
CA TYR A 218 17.78 3.06 -8.53
C TYR A 218 17.06 3.61 -9.77
N LEU A 219 17.65 4.61 -10.45
CA LEU A 219 17.08 5.19 -11.67
C LEU A 219 16.95 4.14 -12.79
N LEU A 220 17.94 3.27 -12.92
CA LEU A 220 17.88 2.17 -13.89
C LEU A 220 16.72 1.21 -13.55
N SER A 221 16.61 0.78 -12.31
CA SER A 221 15.49 -0.07 -11.86
C SER A 221 14.14 0.60 -12.09
N TRP A 222 14.05 1.91 -11.84
CA TRP A 222 12.86 2.70 -12.09
C TRP A 222 12.48 2.72 -13.58
N ARG A 223 13.43 2.97 -14.47
CA ARG A 223 13.21 2.93 -15.93
C ARG A 223 12.73 1.58 -16.40
N VAL A 224 13.31 0.49 -15.88
CA VAL A 224 12.89 -0.87 -16.23
C VAL A 224 11.44 -1.11 -15.80
N SER A 225 11.06 -0.70 -14.60
CA SER A 225 9.67 -0.89 -14.13
C SER A 225 8.63 -0.12 -14.97
N LEU A 226 9.02 0.99 -15.60
CA LEU A 226 8.15 1.75 -16.49
C LEU A 226 7.94 1.08 -17.86
N THR A 227 8.83 0.18 -18.28
CA THR A 227 8.72 -0.54 -19.57
C THR A 227 7.95 -1.87 -19.45
N GLN A 228 7.63 -2.29 -18.23
CA GLN A 228 6.90 -3.55 -17.95
C GLN A 228 5.37 -3.36 -17.80
N LYS A 229 4.88 -2.17 -18.13
CA LYS A 229 3.45 -1.81 -18.09
C LYS A 229 2.65 -2.45 -19.21
#